data_1cc64c7e31e26770e914e13de8ec43a1
#
_entry.id   1cc64c7e31e26770e914e13de8ec43a1
#
_cell.length_a   1.000
_cell.length_b   1.000
_cell.length_c   1.000
_cell.angle_alpha   90.00
_cell.angle_beta   90.00
_cell.angle_gamma   90.00
#
_symmetry.space_group_name_H-M   'P 1'
#
loop_
_entity.id
_entity.type
_entity.pdbx_description
1 polymer ?
#
loop_
_entity_poly.entity_id
_entity_poly.type
_entity_poly.pdbx_seq_one_letter_code
_entity_poly.pdbx_strand_id
1 'polypeptide(L)'
;MIVIMMCHHGMTLQKAVDFIGDLCKKSVDRFIEERARLPSWGHEIDAQVQTYVQGLEDWIVGSVHWSYDSERYFGKKGLQIKKSRVVELAPVRVPEQAAFANPPV
;
A
#
# COMPACT_ATOMS: atom_id res chain seq x y z
N MET A 1 -0.91 2.80 -8.45
CA MET A 1 -0.86 1.38 -8.86
C MET A 1 -2.22 0.86 -9.33
N ILE A 2 -3.31 0.99 -8.58
CA ILE A 2 -4.67 0.52 -9.00
C ILE A 2 -5.06 1.05 -10.39
N VAL A 3 -4.92 2.36 -10.64
CA VAL A 3 -5.21 2.97 -11.95
C VAL A 3 -4.37 2.35 -13.06
N ILE A 4 -3.10 2.07 -12.81
CA ILE A 4 -2.19 1.42 -13.78
C ILE A 4 -2.70 0.02 -14.12
N MET A 5 -3.08 -0.77 -13.12
CA MET A 5 -3.64 -2.11 -13.32
C MET A 5 -4.93 -2.09 -14.13
N MET A 6 -5.80 -1.11 -13.88
CA MET A 6 -7.03 -0.94 -14.66
C MET A 6 -6.74 -0.52 -16.11
N CYS A 7 -5.91 0.49 -16.31
CA CYS A 7 -5.68 1.08 -17.63
C CYS A 7 -4.78 0.24 -18.53
N HIS A 8 -3.71 -0.36 -18.00
CA HIS A 8 -2.72 -1.09 -18.79
C HIS A 8 -2.93 -2.60 -18.81
N HIS A 9 -3.61 -3.14 -17.82
CA HIS A 9 -3.89 -4.59 -17.74
C HIS A 9 -5.36 -4.94 -17.88
N GLY A 10 -6.22 -3.95 -18.16
CA GLY A 10 -7.65 -4.17 -18.37
C GLY A 10 -8.39 -4.77 -17.17
N MET A 11 -7.86 -4.58 -15.95
CA MET A 11 -8.47 -5.13 -14.74
C MET A 11 -9.67 -4.31 -14.31
N THR A 12 -10.70 -4.98 -13.78
CA THR A 12 -11.75 -4.27 -13.04
C THR A 12 -11.17 -3.70 -11.74
N LEU A 13 -11.84 -2.71 -11.16
CA LEU A 13 -11.42 -2.11 -9.89
C LEU A 13 -11.22 -3.17 -8.80
N GLN A 14 -12.17 -4.10 -8.66
CA GLN A 14 -12.08 -5.17 -7.65
C GLN A 14 -10.86 -6.06 -7.88
N LYS A 15 -10.64 -6.51 -9.13
CA LYS A 15 -9.45 -7.32 -9.46
C LYS A 15 -8.14 -6.59 -9.21
N ALA A 16 -8.09 -5.29 -9.49
CA ALA A 16 -6.91 -4.48 -9.21
C ALA A 16 -6.64 -4.33 -7.71
N VAL A 17 -7.68 -4.16 -6.90
CA VAL A 17 -7.57 -4.10 -5.43
C VAL A 17 -7.12 -5.45 -4.88
N ASP A 18 -7.72 -6.56 -5.32
CA ASP A 18 -7.36 -7.91 -4.88
C ASP A 18 -5.90 -8.23 -5.23
N PHE A 19 -5.48 -7.90 -6.46
CA PHE A 19 -4.09 -8.06 -6.89
C PHE A 19 -3.09 -7.31 -6.00
N ILE A 20 -3.40 -6.06 -5.65
CA ILE A 20 -2.54 -5.25 -4.76
C ILE A 20 -2.53 -5.85 -3.35
N GLY A 21 -3.68 -6.30 -2.84
CA GLY A 21 -3.77 -6.97 -1.55
C GLY A 21 -2.90 -8.22 -1.48
N ASP A 22 -2.97 -9.06 -2.51
CA ASP A 22 -2.14 -10.27 -2.63
C ASP A 22 -0.65 -9.94 -2.75
N LEU A 23 -0.30 -8.88 -3.49
CA LEU A 23 1.07 -8.42 -3.61
C LEU A 23 1.64 -7.96 -2.25
N CYS A 24 0.86 -7.18 -1.49
CA CYS A 24 1.24 -6.75 -0.14
C CYS A 24 1.44 -7.96 0.78
N LYS A 25 0.50 -8.91 0.77
CA LYS A 25 0.61 -10.12 1.58
C LYS A 25 1.87 -10.92 1.24
N LYS A 26 2.10 -11.20 -0.04
CA LYS A 26 3.30 -11.93 -0.51
C LYS A 26 4.59 -11.21 -0.13
N SER A 27 4.60 -9.87 -0.15
CA SER A 27 5.77 -9.09 0.24
C SER A 27 6.09 -9.23 1.72
N VAL A 28 5.07 -9.22 2.57
CA VAL A 28 5.22 -9.45 4.02
C VAL A 28 5.66 -10.89 4.31
N ASP A 29 5.02 -11.88 3.68
CA ASP A 29 5.37 -13.29 3.83
C ASP A 29 6.86 -13.51 3.45
N ARG A 30 7.29 -12.93 2.33
CA ARG A 30 8.69 -12.98 1.89
C ARG A 30 9.65 -12.31 2.88
N PHE A 31 9.27 -11.18 3.43
CA PHE A 31 10.09 -10.51 4.46
C PHE A 31 10.31 -11.42 5.66
N ILE A 32 9.26 -12.09 6.13
CA ILE A 32 9.32 -13.02 7.27
C ILE A 32 10.21 -14.23 6.94
N GLU A 33 10.09 -14.78 5.73
CA GLU A 33 10.92 -15.89 5.27
C GLU A 33 12.40 -15.51 5.19
N GLU A 34 12.72 -14.37 4.60
CA GLU A 34 14.11 -13.90 4.46
C GLU A 34 14.73 -13.55 5.81
N ARG A 35 13.95 -12.99 6.73
CA ARG A 35 14.38 -12.78 8.13
C ARG A 35 14.81 -14.10 8.78
N ALA A 36 14.03 -15.17 8.58
CA ALA A 36 14.35 -16.48 9.14
C ALA A 36 15.59 -17.15 8.53
N ARG A 37 16.01 -16.69 7.34
CA ARG A 37 17.17 -17.20 6.60
C ARG A 37 18.46 -16.43 6.85
N LEU A 38 18.41 -15.37 7.66
CA LEU A 38 19.60 -14.58 7.95
C LEU A 38 20.69 -15.48 8.56
N PRO A 39 21.92 -15.43 8.03
CA PRO A 39 23.03 -16.18 8.61
C PRO A 39 23.43 -15.59 9.96
N SER A 40 24.15 -16.37 10.75
CA SER A 40 24.79 -15.87 11.97
C SER A 40 26.19 -15.35 11.65
N TRP A 41 26.51 -14.17 12.17
CA TRP A 41 27.85 -13.54 12.13
C TRP A 41 28.50 -13.46 13.50
N GLY A 42 27.94 -14.17 14.50
CA GLY A 42 28.38 -14.16 15.87
C GLY A 42 27.51 -13.28 16.76
N HIS A 43 27.48 -13.61 18.05
CA HIS A 43 26.53 -13.09 19.03
C HIS A 43 26.41 -11.55 19.04
N GLU A 44 27.53 -10.84 18.95
CA GLU A 44 27.54 -9.38 19.00
C GLU A 44 26.92 -8.76 17.75
N ILE A 45 27.28 -9.26 16.57
CA ILE A 45 26.74 -8.76 15.30
C ILE A 45 25.27 -9.17 15.14
N ASP A 46 24.93 -10.39 15.52
CA ASP A 46 23.55 -10.88 15.42
C ASP A 46 22.59 -10.01 16.25
N ALA A 47 23.01 -9.54 17.42
CA ALA A 47 22.20 -8.63 18.23
C ALA A 47 21.95 -7.29 17.53
N GLN A 48 22.96 -6.75 16.84
CA GLN A 48 22.82 -5.51 16.07
C GLN A 48 21.91 -5.72 14.83
N VAL A 49 22.07 -6.85 14.14
CA VAL A 49 21.21 -7.24 13.00
C VAL A 49 19.76 -7.38 13.43
N GLN A 50 19.50 -8.02 14.57
CA GLN A 50 18.14 -8.13 15.10
C GLN A 50 17.52 -6.77 15.42
N THR A 51 18.28 -5.87 16.01
CA THR A 51 17.81 -4.50 16.28
C THR A 51 17.46 -3.77 14.97
N TYR A 52 18.29 -3.92 13.93
CA TYR A 52 18.02 -3.33 12.62
C TYR A 52 16.76 -3.92 11.97
N VAL A 53 16.61 -5.24 11.98
CA VAL A 53 15.44 -5.93 11.41
C VAL A 53 14.17 -5.54 12.16
N GLN A 54 14.21 -5.43 13.49
CA GLN A 54 13.08 -4.93 14.29
C GLN A 54 12.71 -3.51 13.88
N GLY A 55 13.68 -2.64 13.62
CA GLY A 55 13.43 -1.29 13.12
C GLY A 55 12.72 -1.29 11.75
N LEU A 56 13.02 -2.24 10.86
CA LEU A 56 12.30 -2.39 9.59
C LEU A 56 10.84 -2.84 9.82
N GLU A 57 10.59 -3.76 10.73
CA GLU A 57 9.24 -4.18 11.10
C GLU A 57 8.42 -3.03 11.69
N ASP A 58 9.02 -2.29 12.60
CA ASP A 58 8.39 -1.12 13.22
C ASP A 58 8.08 -0.04 12.19
N TRP A 59 8.93 0.13 11.17
CA TRP A 59 8.68 1.02 10.05
C TRP A 59 7.46 0.59 9.23
N ILE A 60 7.35 -0.69 8.89
CA ILE A 60 6.21 -1.22 8.13
C ILE A 60 4.91 -0.98 8.89
N VAL A 61 4.86 -1.38 10.16
CA VAL A 61 3.69 -1.22 11.03
C VAL A 61 3.37 0.25 11.28
N GLY A 62 4.39 1.04 11.58
CA GLY A 62 4.28 2.48 11.81
C GLY A 62 3.73 3.24 10.62
N SER A 63 4.16 2.90 9.40
CA SER A 63 3.65 3.49 8.15
C SER A 63 2.14 3.26 7.98
N VAL A 64 1.65 2.05 8.29
CA VAL A 64 0.22 1.72 8.24
C VAL A 64 -0.55 2.55 9.26
N HIS A 65 -0.09 2.61 10.52
CA HIS A 65 -0.73 3.42 11.56
C HIS A 65 -0.74 4.90 11.20
N TRP A 66 0.40 5.43 10.76
CA TRP A 66 0.53 6.82 10.34
C TRP A 66 -0.44 7.19 9.21
N SER A 67 -0.71 6.26 8.29
CA SER A 67 -1.66 6.48 7.19
C SER A 67 -3.09 6.75 7.68
N TYR A 68 -3.47 6.19 8.83
CA TYR A 68 -4.76 6.47 9.44
C TYR A 68 -4.76 7.69 10.37
N ASP A 69 -3.64 7.92 11.05
CA ASP A 69 -3.53 8.99 12.05
C ASP A 69 -3.26 10.34 11.39
N SER A 70 -2.61 10.35 10.21
CA SER A 70 -2.43 11.56 9.41
C SER A 70 -3.69 11.88 8.61
N GLU A 71 -4.00 13.16 8.43
CA GLU A 71 -5.14 13.60 7.61
C GLU A 71 -4.88 13.47 6.10
N ARG A 72 -3.70 12.98 5.70
CA ARG A 72 -3.27 12.95 4.29
C ARG A 72 -4.12 12.05 3.40
N TYR A 73 -4.53 10.88 3.90
CA TYR A 73 -5.23 9.87 3.08
C TYR A 73 -6.73 9.84 3.33
N PHE A 74 -7.15 9.99 4.58
CA PHE A 74 -8.53 9.82 5.00
C PHE A 74 -9.12 11.05 5.66
N GLY A 75 -8.38 12.17 5.70
CA GLY A 75 -8.78 13.37 6.40
C GLY A 75 -9.10 13.07 7.87
N LYS A 76 -10.10 13.75 8.41
CA LYS A 76 -10.54 13.57 9.82
C LYS A 76 -11.22 12.22 10.10
N LYS A 77 -11.48 11.41 9.07
CA LYS A 77 -12.15 10.10 9.21
C LYS A 77 -11.15 8.94 9.45
N GLY A 78 -9.85 9.18 9.48
CA GLY A 78 -8.83 8.14 9.56
C GLY A 78 -9.03 7.15 10.70
N LEU A 79 -9.27 7.62 11.92
CA LEU A 79 -9.52 6.76 13.08
C LEU A 79 -10.81 5.93 12.97
N GLN A 80 -11.84 6.49 12.35
CA GLN A 80 -13.09 5.77 12.10
C GLN A 80 -12.87 4.65 11.09
N ILE A 81 -12.16 4.94 10.00
CA ILE A 81 -11.81 3.97 8.95
C ILE A 81 -10.91 2.87 9.51
N LYS A 82 -9.94 3.21 10.36
CA LYS A 82 -9.09 2.24 11.06
C LYS A 82 -9.91 1.22 11.87
N LYS A 83 -10.99 1.67 12.52
CA LYS A 83 -11.89 0.81 13.31
C LYS A 83 -12.81 -0.02 12.43
N SER A 84 -13.47 0.61 11.45
CA SER A 84 -14.47 -0.05 10.58
C SER A 84 -13.81 -0.93 9.52
N ARG A 85 -12.58 -0.61 9.12
CA ARG A 85 -11.86 -1.22 7.98
C ARG A 85 -12.61 -1.09 6.65
N VAL A 86 -13.49 -0.10 6.55
CA VAL A 86 -14.29 0.17 5.35
C VAL A 86 -13.99 1.57 4.86
N VAL A 87 -13.64 1.68 3.58
CA VAL A 87 -13.44 2.94 2.88
C VAL A 87 -14.52 3.08 1.83
N GLU A 88 -15.29 4.16 1.91
CA GLU A 88 -16.20 4.56 0.84
C GLU A 88 -15.37 5.22 -0.28
N LEU A 89 -15.42 4.62 -1.46
CA LEU A 89 -14.78 5.23 -2.62
C LEU A 89 -15.61 6.41 -3.11
N ALA A 90 -14.97 7.55 -3.35
CA ALA A 90 -15.62 8.68 -3.98
C ALA A 90 -16.13 8.26 -5.37
N PRO A 91 -17.30 8.73 -5.81
CA PRO A 91 -17.76 8.49 -7.16
C PRO A 91 -16.71 8.96 -8.15
N VAL A 92 -16.42 8.11 -9.15
CA VAL A 92 -15.47 8.44 -10.22
C VAL A 92 -16.02 9.70 -10.91
N ARG A 93 -15.35 10.83 -10.75
CA ARG A 93 -15.57 11.96 -11.62
C ARG A 93 -15.03 11.56 -13.00
N VAL A 94 -15.92 11.07 -13.86
CA VAL A 94 -15.59 10.98 -15.28
C VAL A 94 -15.30 12.43 -15.69
N PRO A 95 -14.08 12.78 -16.14
CA PRO A 95 -13.87 14.09 -16.70
C PRO A 95 -14.91 14.21 -17.81
N GLU A 96 -15.78 15.22 -17.68
CA GLU A 96 -16.64 15.61 -18.80
C GLU A 96 -15.67 15.73 -19.99
N GLN A 97 -15.88 14.89 -20.99
CA GLN A 97 -15.01 14.85 -22.15
C GLN A 97 -14.86 16.29 -22.59
N ALA A 98 -13.68 16.86 -22.37
CA ALA A 98 -13.32 18.08 -23.04
C ALA A 98 -13.54 17.76 -24.51
N ALA A 99 -14.64 18.27 -25.07
CA ALA A 99 -14.91 18.20 -26.48
C ALA A 99 -13.65 18.78 -27.12
N PHE A 100 -12.81 17.90 -27.66
CA PHE A 100 -11.81 18.33 -28.60
C PHE A 100 -12.62 18.86 -29.78
N ALA A 101 -12.99 20.12 -29.68
CA ALA A 101 -13.47 20.85 -30.82
C ALA A 101 -12.41 20.67 -31.89
N ASN A 102 -12.77 20.02 -32.98
CA ASN A 102 -11.93 19.92 -34.16
C ASN A 102 -11.44 21.32 -34.48
N PRO A 103 -10.13 21.56 -34.64
CA PRO A 103 -9.68 22.85 -35.12
C PRO A 103 -10.33 23.08 -36.47
N PRO A 104 -10.82 24.30 -36.76
CA PRO A 104 -11.39 24.62 -38.07
C PRO A 104 -10.30 24.39 -39.11
N VAL A 105 -10.68 23.69 -40.15
CA VAL A 105 -9.84 23.44 -41.33
C VAL A 105 -9.50 24.76 -41.99
#